data_1704c5ccc3ef766c81dc88e89cabc803
#
_entry.id   1704c5ccc3ef766c81dc88e89cabc803
#
_cell.length_a   1.000
_cell.length_b   1.000
_cell.length_c   1.000
_cell.angle_alpha   90.00
_cell.angle_beta   90.00
_cell.angle_gamma   90.00
#
_symmetry.space_group_name_H-M   'P 1'
#
loop_
_entity.id
_entity.type
_entity.pdbx_description
1 polymer ?
#
loop_
_entity_poly.entity_id
_entity_poly.type
_entity_poly.pdbx_seq_one_letter_code
_entity_poly.pdbx_strand_id
1 'polypeptide(L)'
;MSDVSSGANSLEPDPDRSEVCHLPPRPIAGHKGTFGTVLIIGGCATAASRMVGAPALAALAAMGAFRAGAGLVKVLSPASILDAAITIVPSATGIALPVDERGWPAIPSAIEVLDRQFASCSACLIGPGMGTEGVAPLVLRVIQQEDAPLVIDADALNVLASIPDLWRDFRAASILTPHPGEFRRLAEAFKINHDPTDPVQRPRAAAALAQRLGCIVVLKGAGTVVSDGLKAWVCDRGSPSLATAGTGDVLGGLLVGLLAQYCH
;
A
#
# COMPACT_ATOMS: atom_id res chain seq x y z
N MET A 1 -28.75 19.39 36.37
CA MET A 1 -27.43 19.73 35.82
C MET A 1 -26.55 18.51 36.07
N SER A 2 -26.50 17.62 35.09
CA SER A 2 -25.74 16.37 35.15
C SER A 2 -24.53 16.52 34.21
N ASP A 3 -23.37 16.48 34.85
CA ASP A 3 -22.05 16.52 34.20
C ASP A 3 -21.90 15.35 33.24
N VAL A 4 -21.82 15.65 31.93
CA VAL A 4 -21.39 14.71 30.92
C VAL A 4 -19.85 14.80 30.87
N SER A 5 -19.21 13.97 31.68
CA SER A 5 -17.76 13.77 31.57
C SER A 5 -17.42 13.20 30.19
N SER A 6 -16.79 14.02 29.34
CA SER A 6 -16.17 13.63 28.08
C SER A 6 -15.08 12.59 28.37
N GLY A 7 -15.37 11.32 28.13
CA GLY A 7 -14.37 10.25 28.11
C GLY A 7 -13.40 10.51 26.93
N ALA A 8 -12.32 11.23 27.21
CA ALA A 8 -11.16 11.27 26.33
C ALA A 8 -10.56 9.86 26.31
N ASN A 9 -10.84 9.12 25.23
CA ASN A 9 -10.24 7.81 24.99
C ASN A 9 -8.73 8.03 24.79
N SER A 10 -7.95 7.83 25.85
CA SER A 10 -6.50 7.93 25.81
C SER A 10 -5.99 6.73 25.01
N LEU A 11 -5.56 6.98 23.77
CA LEU A 11 -4.74 6.04 23.01
C LEU A 11 -3.38 5.96 23.71
N GLU A 12 -3.31 5.20 24.82
CA GLU A 12 -2.05 4.87 25.43
C GLU A 12 -1.32 3.85 24.55
N PRO A 13 0.00 3.99 24.31
CA PRO A 13 0.76 2.96 23.62
C PRO A 13 0.63 1.65 24.41
N ASP A 14 0.31 0.56 23.71
CA ASP A 14 0.17 -0.77 24.30
C ASP A 14 1.44 -1.10 25.09
N PRO A 15 1.37 -1.27 26.43
CA PRO A 15 2.54 -1.56 27.26
C PRO A 15 3.09 -2.97 27.04
N ASP A 16 2.37 -3.87 26.38
CA ASP A 16 2.81 -5.23 26.14
C ASP A 16 3.66 -5.34 24.86
N ARG A 17 4.85 -4.73 24.92
CA ARG A 17 5.87 -4.79 23.87
C ARG A 17 6.50 -6.19 23.68
N SER A 18 6.08 -7.18 24.43
CA SER A 18 6.72 -8.50 24.46
C SER A 18 6.23 -9.45 23.36
N GLU A 19 5.07 -9.20 22.76
CA GLU A 19 4.55 -10.03 21.68
C GLU A 19 4.95 -9.51 20.29
N VAL A 20 6.20 -9.73 19.92
CA VAL A 20 6.54 -9.81 18.49
C VAL A 20 5.81 -11.04 17.95
N CYS A 21 4.75 -10.82 17.18
CA CYS A 21 4.04 -11.90 16.51
C CYS A 21 5.01 -12.74 15.69
N HIS A 22 5.14 -14.01 16.04
CA HIS A 22 5.91 -14.94 15.24
C HIS A 22 5.09 -15.35 14.01
N LEU A 23 5.71 -15.26 12.83
CA LEU A 23 5.07 -15.78 11.62
C LEU A 23 4.89 -17.30 11.75
N PRO A 24 3.76 -17.85 11.30
CA PRO A 24 3.55 -19.31 11.26
C PRO A 24 4.66 -19.99 10.45
N PRO A 25 5.09 -21.20 10.83
CA PRO A 25 6.07 -21.94 10.08
C PRO A 25 5.54 -22.28 8.68
N ARG A 26 6.40 -22.20 7.69
CA ARG A 26 6.05 -22.57 6.31
C ARG A 26 5.99 -24.10 6.17
N PRO A 27 4.96 -24.65 5.52
CA PRO A 27 4.83 -26.09 5.31
C PRO A 27 6.00 -26.60 4.44
N ILE A 28 6.67 -27.68 4.88
CA ILE A 28 7.83 -28.27 4.20
C ILE A 28 7.49 -28.73 2.77
N ALA A 29 6.28 -29.27 2.57
CA ALA A 29 5.80 -29.73 1.26
C ALA A 29 5.16 -28.60 0.43
N GLY A 30 5.31 -27.32 0.83
CA GLY A 30 4.75 -26.18 0.12
C GLY A 30 5.43 -25.97 -1.25
N HIS A 31 4.67 -25.51 -2.20
CA HIS A 31 5.12 -25.09 -3.54
C HIS A 31 4.74 -23.62 -3.78
N LYS A 32 5.19 -23.02 -4.90
CA LYS A 32 4.94 -21.60 -5.19
C LYS A 32 3.47 -21.18 -5.09
N GLY A 33 2.51 -22.03 -5.42
CA GLY A 33 1.07 -21.75 -5.27
C GLY A 33 0.60 -21.72 -3.82
N THR A 34 1.30 -22.41 -2.89
CA THR A 34 0.96 -22.43 -1.46
C THR A 34 1.21 -21.09 -0.78
N PHE A 35 2.17 -20.31 -1.28
CA PHE A 35 2.63 -19.08 -0.66
C PHE A 35 2.05 -17.81 -1.30
N GLY A 36 0.94 -17.96 -1.98
CA GLY A 36 0.14 -16.89 -2.54
C GLY A 36 0.72 -16.23 -3.80
N THR A 37 -0.15 -15.54 -4.50
CA THR A 37 0.17 -14.75 -5.69
C THR A 37 -0.04 -13.28 -5.38
N VAL A 38 1.03 -12.49 -5.45
CA VAL A 38 0.98 -11.03 -5.29
C VAL A 38 0.73 -10.38 -6.63
N LEU A 39 -0.18 -9.40 -6.68
CA LEU A 39 -0.34 -8.47 -7.80
C LEU A 39 0.22 -7.10 -7.41
N ILE A 40 1.13 -6.55 -8.19
CA ILE A 40 1.67 -5.20 -8.01
C ILE A 40 1.24 -4.35 -9.19
N ILE A 41 0.56 -3.24 -8.91
CA ILE A 41 0.09 -2.27 -9.90
C ILE A 41 0.90 -0.99 -9.72
N GLY A 42 1.72 -0.69 -10.70
CA GLY A 42 2.62 0.46 -10.62
C GLY A 42 3.31 0.75 -11.94
N GLY A 43 4.20 1.75 -11.91
CA GLY A 43 4.89 2.22 -13.11
C GLY A 43 4.02 3.16 -13.97
N CYS A 44 4.67 4.07 -14.68
CA CYS A 44 4.04 5.09 -15.51
C CYS A 44 4.82 5.28 -16.81
N ALA A 45 4.11 5.37 -17.93
CA ALA A 45 4.69 5.50 -19.26
C ALA A 45 4.54 6.90 -19.87
N THR A 46 3.97 7.88 -19.16
CA THR A 46 3.70 9.20 -19.70
C THR A 46 4.96 10.03 -19.88
N ALA A 47 5.00 10.89 -20.91
CA ALA A 47 6.10 11.80 -21.15
C ALA A 47 6.25 12.86 -20.04
N ALA A 48 5.15 13.26 -19.40
CA ALA A 48 5.10 14.24 -18.34
C ALA A 48 5.58 13.70 -16.98
N SER A 49 5.46 12.38 -16.78
CA SER A 49 5.80 11.70 -15.52
C SER A 49 6.96 10.72 -15.69
N ARG A 50 7.88 10.99 -16.58
CA ARG A 50 9.15 10.24 -16.64
C ARG A 50 9.95 10.47 -15.35
N MET A 51 9.45 9.97 -14.26
CA MET A 51 10.28 9.75 -13.10
C MET A 51 11.31 8.69 -13.52
N VAL A 52 12.54 9.11 -13.61
CA VAL A 52 13.68 8.19 -13.69
C VAL A 52 13.55 7.26 -12.49
N GLY A 53 13.09 6.05 -12.70
CA GLY A 53 12.88 5.11 -11.60
C GLY A 53 11.49 4.49 -11.49
N ALA A 54 10.45 4.96 -12.20
CA ALA A 54 9.13 4.32 -12.14
C ALA A 54 9.18 2.79 -12.36
N PRO A 55 9.96 2.24 -13.33
CA PRO A 55 10.18 0.79 -13.45
C PRO A 55 10.87 0.18 -12.23
N ALA A 56 11.85 0.88 -11.67
CA ALA A 56 12.58 0.41 -10.50
C ALA A 56 11.71 0.38 -9.25
N LEU A 57 10.79 1.33 -9.08
CA LEU A 57 9.88 1.37 -7.94
C LEU A 57 8.95 0.14 -7.93
N ALA A 58 8.31 -0.18 -9.05
CA ALA A 58 7.50 -1.40 -9.17
C ALA A 58 8.35 -2.68 -9.00
N ALA A 59 9.57 -2.70 -9.55
CA ALA A 59 10.49 -3.83 -9.40
C ALA A 59 11.01 -3.98 -7.97
N LEU A 60 11.31 -2.90 -7.25
CA LEU A 60 11.68 -2.94 -5.82
C LEU A 60 10.58 -3.55 -4.96
N ALA A 61 9.33 -3.18 -5.21
CA ALA A 61 8.16 -3.78 -4.55
C ALA A 61 8.08 -5.30 -4.84
N ALA A 62 8.32 -5.72 -6.09
CA ALA A 62 8.33 -7.13 -6.45
C ALA A 62 9.46 -7.91 -5.75
N MET A 63 10.65 -7.32 -5.65
CA MET A 63 11.76 -7.90 -4.87
C MET A 63 11.40 -8.02 -3.39
N GLY A 64 10.79 -7.00 -2.81
CA GLY A 64 10.28 -7.01 -1.43
C GLY A 64 9.30 -8.17 -1.19
N ALA A 65 8.33 -8.36 -2.09
CA ALA A 65 7.34 -9.43 -2.01
C ALA A 65 7.98 -10.82 -2.08
N PHE A 66 8.94 -11.05 -2.97
CA PHE A 66 9.70 -12.30 -3.02
C PHE A 66 10.54 -12.53 -1.76
N ARG A 67 11.17 -11.47 -1.23
CA ARG A 67 11.97 -11.57 0.00
C ARG A 67 11.10 -11.82 1.24
N ALA A 68 9.85 -11.36 1.23
CA ALA A 68 8.85 -11.72 2.24
C ALA A 68 8.38 -13.19 2.11
N GLY A 69 8.64 -13.85 0.98
CA GLY A 69 8.32 -15.24 0.75
C GLY A 69 7.09 -15.50 -0.11
N ALA A 70 6.57 -14.50 -0.83
CA ALA A 70 5.49 -14.71 -1.80
C ALA A 70 5.88 -15.76 -2.85
N GLY A 71 4.96 -16.64 -3.19
CA GLY A 71 5.22 -17.74 -4.11
C GLY A 71 5.28 -17.30 -5.57
N LEU A 72 4.42 -16.37 -5.94
CA LEU A 72 4.35 -15.77 -7.28
C LEU A 72 4.16 -14.25 -7.15
N VAL A 73 4.80 -13.50 -8.04
CA VAL A 73 4.61 -12.05 -8.15
C VAL A 73 4.29 -11.68 -9.60
N LYS A 74 3.19 -10.97 -9.79
CA LYS A 74 2.75 -10.41 -11.06
C LYS A 74 2.89 -8.89 -10.99
N VAL A 75 3.48 -8.27 -12.00
CA VAL A 75 3.62 -6.82 -12.12
C VAL A 75 2.72 -6.35 -13.27
N LEU A 76 1.67 -5.62 -12.95
CA LEU A 76 0.77 -4.96 -13.89
C LEU A 76 1.26 -3.53 -14.11
N SER A 77 1.81 -3.26 -15.29
CA SER A 77 2.44 -2.00 -15.64
C SER A 77 2.33 -1.74 -17.15
N PRO A 78 2.45 -0.49 -17.63
CA PRO A 78 2.56 -0.23 -19.07
C PRO A 78 3.66 -1.07 -19.74
N ALA A 79 3.43 -1.57 -20.94
CA ALA A 79 4.37 -2.47 -21.63
C ALA A 79 5.78 -1.88 -21.77
N SER A 80 5.89 -0.57 -22.04
CA SER A 80 7.18 0.12 -22.14
C SER A 80 8.01 0.15 -20.84
N ILE A 81 7.39 -0.18 -19.71
CA ILE A 81 8.00 -0.21 -18.38
C ILE A 81 8.39 -1.63 -17.98
N LEU A 82 7.62 -2.63 -18.47
CA LEU A 82 7.81 -4.03 -18.07
C LEU A 82 9.18 -4.58 -18.43
N ASP A 83 9.74 -4.23 -19.58
CA ASP A 83 11.06 -4.74 -20.00
C ASP A 83 12.15 -4.34 -19.01
N ALA A 84 12.11 -3.07 -18.54
CA ALA A 84 13.05 -2.62 -17.51
C ALA A 84 12.78 -3.26 -16.15
N ALA A 85 11.52 -3.38 -15.74
CA ALA A 85 11.15 -4.00 -14.46
C ALA A 85 11.54 -5.48 -14.40
N ILE A 86 11.29 -6.25 -15.48
CA ILE A 86 11.61 -7.68 -15.55
C ILE A 86 13.14 -7.90 -15.58
N THR A 87 13.89 -6.97 -16.16
CA THR A 87 15.37 -7.03 -16.10
C THR A 87 15.90 -6.96 -14.66
N ILE A 88 15.24 -6.19 -13.80
CA ILE A 88 15.61 -6.04 -12.40
C ILE A 88 15.13 -7.23 -11.58
N VAL A 89 13.93 -7.76 -11.88
CA VAL A 89 13.29 -8.86 -11.13
C VAL A 89 12.80 -9.96 -12.08
N PRO A 90 13.72 -10.76 -12.64
CA PRO A 90 13.41 -11.74 -13.70
C PRO A 90 12.47 -12.87 -13.23
N SER A 91 12.27 -13.03 -11.93
CA SER A 91 11.33 -14.03 -11.38
C SER A 91 9.88 -13.58 -11.37
N ALA A 92 9.59 -12.30 -11.63
CA ALA A 92 8.24 -11.78 -11.70
C ALA A 92 7.62 -12.05 -13.08
N THR A 93 6.29 -12.09 -13.12
CA THR A 93 5.52 -12.16 -14.36
C THR A 93 5.03 -10.76 -14.72
N GLY A 94 5.45 -10.22 -15.86
CA GLY A 94 4.94 -8.95 -16.39
C GLY A 94 3.58 -9.12 -17.07
N ILE A 95 2.66 -8.20 -16.77
CA ILE A 95 1.34 -8.11 -17.39
C ILE A 95 1.18 -6.70 -17.93
N ALA A 96 0.96 -6.57 -19.23
CA ALA A 96 0.82 -5.27 -19.86
C ALA A 96 -0.50 -4.60 -19.46
N LEU A 97 -0.40 -3.44 -18.84
CA LEU A 97 -1.52 -2.53 -18.61
C LEU A 97 -1.79 -1.77 -19.92
N PRO A 98 -3.00 -1.85 -20.48
CA PRO A 98 -3.37 -1.06 -21.65
C PRO A 98 -3.27 0.44 -21.39
N VAL A 99 -2.64 1.17 -22.31
CA VAL A 99 -2.50 2.63 -22.23
C VAL A 99 -2.93 3.26 -23.56
N ASP A 100 -3.34 4.53 -23.50
CA ASP A 100 -3.64 5.36 -24.65
C ASP A 100 -2.34 5.93 -25.29
N GLU A 101 -2.48 6.74 -26.34
CA GLU A 101 -1.36 7.36 -27.06
C GLU A 101 -0.52 8.30 -26.19
N ARG A 102 -1.08 8.79 -25.07
CA ARG A 102 -0.38 9.65 -24.10
C ARG A 102 0.33 8.85 -23.01
N GLY A 103 0.13 7.53 -22.97
CA GLY A 103 0.67 6.63 -21.96
C GLY A 103 -0.17 6.55 -20.68
N TRP A 104 -1.41 7.11 -20.67
CA TRP A 104 -2.35 6.97 -19.57
C TRP A 104 -3.10 5.64 -19.68
N PRO A 105 -3.55 5.05 -18.54
CA PRO A 105 -4.37 3.84 -18.60
C PRO A 105 -5.59 4.03 -19.49
N ALA A 106 -5.75 3.18 -20.50
CA ALA A 106 -6.94 3.08 -21.31
C ALA A 106 -8.04 2.40 -20.47
N ILE A 107 -8.79 3.19 -19.70
CA ILE A 107 -9.56 2.75 -18.54
C ILE A 107 -10.44 1.52 -18.78
N PRO A 108 -11.30 1.42 -19.80
CA PRO A 108 -12.13 0.23 -19.98
C PRO A 108 -11.30 -1.06 -20.07
N SER A 109 -10.32 -1.08 -20.96
CA SER A 109 -9.46 -2.26 -21.18
C SER A 109 -8.49 -2.50 -20.02
N ALA A 110 -8.02 -1.44 -19.35
CA ALA A 110 -7.19 -1.56 -18.15
C ALA A 110 -7.94 -2.24 -17.00
N ILE A 111 -9.22 -1.88 -16.78
CA ILE A 111 -10.08 -2.52 -15.78
C ILE A 111 -10.34 -3.98 -16.14
N GLU A 112 -10.61 -4.32 -17.41
CA GLU A 112 -10.79 -5.70 -17.82
C GLU A 112 -9.55 -6.57 -17.56
N VAL A 113 -8.35 -6.05 -17.79
CA VAL A 113 -7.10 -6.74 -17.46
C VAL A 113 -6.97 -6.90 -15.96
N LEU A 114 -7.22 -5.85 -15.20
CA LEU A 114 -7.17 -5.84 -13.75
C LEU A 114 -8.10 -6.90 -13.14
N ASP A 115 -9.37 -6.93 -13.54
CA ASP A 115 -10.38 -7.87 -13.01
C ASP A 115 -9.98 -9.33 -13.26
N ARG A 116 -9.42 -9.63 -14.43
CA ARG A 116 -8.88 -10.98 -14.70
C ARG A 116 -7.72 -11.35 -13.76
N GLN A 117 -6.94 -10.38 -13.29
CA GLN A 117 -5.83 -10.67 -12.38
C GLN A 117 -6.30 -10.84 -10.92
N PHE A 118 -7.32 -10.10 -10.49
CA PHE A 118 -7.89 -10.26 -9.16
C PHE A 118 -8.42 -11.67 -8.91
N ALA A 119 -9.05 -12.31 -9.89
CA ALA A 119 -9.55 -13.68 -9.77
C ALA A 119 -8.49 -14.72 -9.35
N SER A 120 -7.22 -14.38 -9.40
CA SER A 120 -6.09 -15.28 -9.12
C SER A 120 -5.00 -14.65 -8.25
N CYS A 121 -5.24 -13.50 -7.62
CA CYS A 121 -4.28 -12.91 -6.69
C CYS A 121 -4.72 -13.14 -5.24
N SER A 122 -3.74 -13.32 -4.35
CA SER A 122 -3.94 -13.49 -2.90
C SER A 122 -3.82 -12.18 -2.15
N ALA A 123 -3.10 -11.20 -2.71
CA ALA A 123 -2.99 -9.84 -2.19
C ALA A 123 -2.52 -8.89 -3.29
N CYS A 124 -2.86 -7.60 -3.16
CA CYS A 124 -2.52 -6.59 -4.16
C CYS A 124 -1.81 -5.39 -3.52
N LEU A 125 -0.78 -4.87 -4.19
CA LEU A 125 -0.14 -3.59 -3.92
C LEU A 125 -0.41 -2.64 -5.09
N ILE A 126 -0.87 -1.42 -4.79
CA ILE A 126 -1.08 -0.38 -5.80
C ILE A 126 -0.36 0.92 -5.40
N GLY A 127 0.26 1.57 -6.38
CA GLY A 127 0.78 2.93 -6.22
C GLY A 127 2.23 3.17 -6.61
N PRO A 128 3.18 2.23 -6.44
CA PRO A 128 4.59 2.49 -6.72
C PRO A 128 4.81 3.04 -8.13
N GLY A 129 5.21 4.32 -8.23
CA GLY A 129 5.57 4.98 -9.48
C GLY A 129 4.49 5.02 -10.57
N MET A 130 3.20 4.94 -10.21
CA MET A 130 2.11 4.89 -11.20
C MET A 130 1.69 6.26 -11.73
N GLY A 131 2.16 7.35 -11.12
CA GLY A 131 1.67 8.69 -11.39
C GLY A 131 0.28 8.94 -10.80
N THR A 132 -0.20 10.17 -10.91
CA THR A 132 -1.49 10.58 -10.33
C THR A 132 -2.54 10.94 -11.37
N GLU A 133 -2.14 11.17 -12.61
CA GLU A 133 -3.00 11.65 -13.68
C GLU A 133 -3.67 10.48 -14.43
N GLY A 134 -4.97 10.57 -14.67
CA GLY A 134 -5.70 9.55 -15.42
C GLY A 134 -5.93 8.20 -14.73
N VAL A 135 -5.39 8.00 -13.51
CA VAL A 135 -5.40 6.69 -12.82
C VAL A 135 -6.50 6.55 -11.77
N ALA A 136 -7.23 7.62 -11.45
CA ALA A 136 -8.28 7.59 -10.42
C ALA A 136 -9.33 6.49 -10.62
N PRO A 137 -9.86 6.23 -11.83
CA PRO A 137 -10.81 5.13 -12.02
C PRO A 137 -10.20 3.75 -11.74
N LEU A 138 -8.89 3.56 -12.02
CA LEU A 138 -8.19 2.32 -11.72
C LEU A 138 -8.03 2.13 -10.21
N VAL A 139 -7.64 3.20 -9.49
CA VAL A 139 -7.52 3.18 -8.02
C VAL A 139 -8.89 2.89 -7.39
N LEU A 140 -9.97 3.57 -7.84
CA LEU A 140 -11.32 3.30 -7.38
C LEU A 140 -11.73 1.84 -7.57
N ARG A 141 -11.47 1.27 -8.75
CA ARG A 141 -11.80 -0.15 -9.02
C ARG A 141 -11.06 -1.09 -8.06
N VAL A 142 -9.79 -0.79 -7.73
CA VAL A 142 -8.98 -1.59 -6.81
C VAL A 142 -9.54 -1.55 -5.39
N ILE A 143 -9.94 -0.39 -4.87
CA ILE A 143 -10.44 -0.29 -3.50
C ILE A 143 -11.87 -0.80 -3.32
N GLN A 144 -12.62 -0.95 -4.41
CA GLN A 144 -13.99 -1.46 -4.41
C GLN A 144 -14.07 -3.00 -4.51
N GLN A 145 -12.97 -3.68 -4.79
CA GLN A 145 -12.95 -5.15 -4.84
C GLN A 145 -12.90 -5.75 -3.43
N GLU A 146 -13.44 -6.95 -3.27
CA GLU A 146 -13.51 -7.67 -2.00
C GLU A 146 -12.68 -8.98 -2.01
N ASP A 147 -12.03 -9.29 -3.14
CA ASP A 147 -11.41 -10.60 -3.38
C ASP A 147 -10.05 -10.77 -2.70
N ALA A 148 -9.31 -9.68 -2.47
CA ALA A 148 -7.96 -9.74 -1.94
C ALA A 148 -7.62 -8.54 -1.05
N PRO A 149 -6.84 -8.73 0.04
CA PRO A 149 -6.34 -7.62 0.85
C PRO A 149 -5.40 -6.72 0.04
N LEU A 150 -5.39 -5.43 0.40
CA LEU A 150 -4.68 -4.37 -0.31
C LEU A 150 -3.55 -3.75 0.52
N VAL A 151 -2.47 -3.40 -0.16
CA VAL A 151 -1.51 -2.38 0.29
C VAL A 151 -1.61 -1.19 -0.66
N ILE A 152 -1.79 0.01 -0.12
CA ILE A 152 -1.93 1.25 -0.89
C ILE A 152 -0.80 2.19 -0.48
N ASP A 153 0.07 2.54 -1.42
CA ASP A 153 1.27 3.34 -1.17
C ASP A 153 1.47 4.42 -2.23
N ALA A 154 2.36 5.33 -1.98
CA ALA A 154 2.91 6.29 -2.93
C ALA A 154 1.84 7.08 -3.72
N ASP A 155 1.89 7.03 -5.06
CA ASP A 155 0.98 7.81 -5.90
C ASP A 155 -0.49 7.43 -5.72
N ALA A 156 -0.80 6.18 -5.38
CA ALA A 156 -2.18 5.80 -5.09
C ALA A 156 -2.74 6.54 -3.86
N LEU A 157 -1.93 6.80 -2.83
CA LEU A 157 -2.34 7.61 -1.67
C LEU A 157 -2.64 9.05 -2.07
N ASN A 158 -1.85 9.63 -2.99
CA ASN A 158 -2.09 10.97 -3.51
C ASN A 158 -3.40 11.03 -4.31
N VAL A 159 -3.68 10.00 -5.09
CA VAL A 159 -4.94 9.88 -5.85
C VAL A 159 -6.12 9.74 -4.90
N LEU A 160 -6.03 8.92 -3.85
CA LEU A 160 -7.08 8.78 -2.84
C LEU A 160 -7.45 10.13 -2.21
N ALA A 161 -6.46 10.97 -1.92
CA ALA A 161 -6.69 12.29 -1.36
C ALA A 161 -7.46 13.23 -2.30
N SER A 162 -7.51 12.94 -3.60
CA SER A 162 -8.21 13.75 -4.59
C SER A 162 -9.64 13.28 -4.90
N ILE A 163 -10.06 12.14 -4.38
CA ILE A 163 -11.37 11.55 -4.66
C ILE A 163 -12.37 11.97 -3.58
N PRO A 164 -13.45 12.70 -3.92
CA PRO A 164 -14.49 13.07 -2.96
C PRO A 164 -15.21 11.85 -2.37
N ASP A 165 -15.57 11.92 -1.10
CA ASP A 165 -16.37 10.90 -0.40
C ASP A 165 -15.81 9.46 -0.46
N LEU A 166 -14.52 9.31 -0.74
CA LEU A 166 -13.82 8.04 -0.93
C LEU A 166 -14.06 7.01 0.18
N TRP A 167 -14.25 7.46 1.42
CA TRP A 167 -14.44 6.59 2.59
C TRP A 167 -15.62 5.61 2.46
N ARG A 168 -16.54 5.86 1.51
CA ARG A 168 -17.67 4.97 1.20
C ARG A 168 -17.31 3.80 0.30
N ASP A 169 -16.16 3.86 -0.36
CA ASP A 169 -15.78 2.94 -1.43
C ASP A 169 -14.78 1.88 -1.01
N PHE A 170 -14.21 1.99 0.19
CA PHE A 170 -13.31 0.96 0.71
C PHE A 170 -14.08 -0.32 1.05
N ARG A 171 -13.75 -1.42 0.38
CA ARG A 171 -14.36 -2.74 0.55
C ARG A 171 -13.35 -3.76 1.07
N ALA A 172 -12.17 -3.83 0.44
CA ALA A 172 -11.14 -4.78 0.85
C ALA A 172 -10.44 -4.36 2.14
N ALA A 173 -10.02 -5.35 2.93
CA ALA A 173 -9.08 -5.12 4.02
C ALA A 173 -7.82 -4.45 3.47
N SER A 174 -7.49 -3.26 3.99
CA SER A 174 -6.45 -2.43 3.39
C SER A 174 -5.41 -1.96 4.42
N ILE A 175 -4.15 -1.88 3.96
CA ILE A 175 -3.05 -1.22 4.67
C ILE A 175 -2.63 -0.01 3.85
N LEU A 176 -2.69 1.18 4.43
CA LEU A 176 -2.16 2.41 3.86
C LEU A 176 -0.80 2.72 4.46
N THR A 177 0.18 3.09 3.64
CA THR A 177 1.56 3.32 4.07
C THR A 177 2.04 4.77 3.84
N PRO A 178 1.32 5.81 4.31
CA PRO A 178 1.69 7.19 4.05
C PRO A 178 2.99 7.60 4.75
N HIS A 179 3.86 8.32 4.04
CA HIS A 179 4.85 9.17 4.69
C HIS A 179 4.19 10.50 5.14
N PRO A 180 4.84 11.35 5.98
CA PRO A 180 4.18 12.55 6.51
C PRO A 180 3.61 13.49 5.45
N GLY A 181 4.23 13.59 4.26
CA GLY A 181 3.72 14.42 3.17
C GLY A 181 2.44 13.86 2.52
N GLU A 182 2.37 12.56 2.30
CA GLU A 182 1.18 11.85 1.83
C GLU A 182 0.06 11.92 2.87
N PHE A 183 0.42 11.69 4.14
CA PHE A 183 -0.54 11.81 5.24
C PHE A 183 -1.19 13.20 5.28
N ARG A 184 -0.43 14.30 5.14
CA ARG A 184 -1.00 15.66 5.15
C ARG A 184 -2.05 15.87 4.06
N ARG A 185 -1.84 15.33 2.85
CA ARG A 185 -2.85 15.41 1.76
C ARG A 185 -4.11 14.63 2.12
N LEU A 186 -3.96 13.43 2.65
CA LEU A 186 -5.09 12.63 3.14
C LEU A 186 -5.80 13.31 4.30
N ALA A 187 -5.04 13.87 5.26
CA ALA A 187 -5.58 14.58 6.42
C ALA A 187 -6.42 15.80 6.01
N GLU A 188 -5.98 16.56 5.01
CA GLU A 188 -6.74 17.66 4.43
C GLU A 188 -8.06 17.17 3.82
N ALA A 189 -8.00 16.13 2.98
CA ALA A 189 -9.17 15.56 2.32
C ALA A 189 -10.19 14.98 3.33
N PHE A 190 -9.72 14.32 4.39
CA PHE A 190 -10.55 13.66 5.39
C PHE A 190 -10.79 14.49 6.65
N LYS A 191 -10.33 15.75 6.69
CA LYS A 191 -10.50 16.70 7.81
C LYS A 191 -9.94 16.16 9.14
N ILE A 192 -8.73 15.61 9.07
CA ILE A 192 -7.98 15.11 10.24
C ILE A 192 -7.02 16.22 10.68
N ASN A 193 -7.14 16.67 11.93
CA ASN A 193 -6.35 17.77 12.46
C ASN A 193 -5.29 17.28 13.47
N HIS A 194 -4.33 16.48 12.99
CA HIS A 194 -3.19 16.00 13.77
C HIS A 194 -1.91 16.15 12.95
N ASP A 195 -0.83 16.62 13.59
CA ASP A 195 0.47 16.72 12.93
C ASP A 195 1.15 15.34 12.84
N PRO A 196 1.41 14.83 11.62
CA PRO A 196 2.08 13.54 11.42
C PRO A 196 3.57 13.56 11.77
N THR A 197 4.15 14.73 12.09
CA THR A 197 5.58 14.87 12.44
C THR A 197 5.82 15.09 13.92
N ASP A 198 4.79 15.50 14.69
CA ASP A 198 4.86 15.64 16.13
C ASP A 198 4.81 14.25 16.80
N PRO A 199 5.85 13.82 17.54
CA PRO A 199 5.89 12.50 18.16
C PRO A 199 4.70 12.18 19.07
N VAL A 200 4.11 13.21 19.71
CA VAL A 200 2.96 13.05 20.61
C VAL A 200 1.65 12.87 19.82
N GLN A 201 1.53 13.53 18.66
CA GLN A 201 0.32 13.49 17.85
C GLN A 201 0.32 12.36 16.82
N ARG A 202 1.50 11.84 16.41
CA ARG A 202 1.60 10.78 15.41
C ARG A 202 0.71 9.55 15.66
N PRO A 203 0.64 8.98 16.89
CA PRO A 203 -0.27 7.86 17.16
C PRO A 203 -1.74 8.22 16.90
N ARG A 204 -2.16 9.41 17.33
CA ARG A 204 -3.53 9.91 17.09
C ARG A 204 -3.78 10.20 15.62
N ALA A 205 -2.80 10.73 14.91
CA ALA A 205 -2.87 10.97 13.47
C ALA A 205 -3.12 9.66 12.71
N ALA A 206 -2.31 8.63 12.94
CA ALA A 206 -2.47 7.33 12.33
C ALA A 206 -3.83 6.69 12.67
N ALA A 207 -4.23 6.72 13.95
CA ALA A 207 -5.50 6.17 14.40
C ALA A 207 -6.70 6.88 13.77
N ALA A 208 -6.68 8.21 13.69
CA ALA A 208 -7.78 8.98 13.09
C ALA A 208 -7.98 8.64 11.59
N LEU A 209 -6.89 8.47 10.84
CA LEU A 209 -6.97 8.06 9.44
C LEU A 209 -7.46 6.61 9.32
N ALA A 210 -6.97 5.70 10.17
CA ALA A 210 -7.39 4.31 10.20
C ALA A 210 -8.90 4.17 10.51
N GLN A 211 -9.40 4.90 11.51
CA GLN A 211 -10.82 4.95 11.85
C GLN A 211 -11.67 5.53 10.71
N ARG A 212 -11.18 6.60 10.07
CA ARG A 212 -11.91 7.28 9.01
C ARG A 212 -12.15 6.40 7.78
N LEU A 213 -11.17 5.52 7.47
CA LEU A 213 -11.20 4.67 6.29
C LEU A 213 -11.49 3.19 6.60
N GLY A 214 -11.56 2.78 7.87
CA GLY A 214 -11.75 1.39 8.26
C GLY A 214 -10.58 0.48 7.83
N CYS A 215 -9.34 0.98 7.93
CA CYS A 215 -8.14 0.30 7.43
C CYS A 215 -7.01 0.30 8.46
N ILE A 216 -5.90 -0.37 8.15
CA ILE A 216 -4.66 -0.24 8.90
C ILE A 216 -3.83 0.88 8.29
N VAL A 217 -3.24 1.73 9.13
CA VAL A 217 -2.33 2.80 8.71
C VAL A 217 -0.94 2.54 9.24
N VAL A 218 0.06 2.54 8.36
CA VAL A 218 1.49 2.53 8.66
C VAL A 218 2.05 3.91 8.34
N LEU A 219 2.03 4.83 9.31
CA LEU A 219 2.56 6.18 9.16
C LEU A 219 4.10 6.16 9.21
N LYS A 220 4.72 6.18 8.04
CA LYS A 220 6.18 6.05 7.85
C LYS A 220 6.97 7.21 8.48
N GLY A 221 8.20 6.94 8.94
CA GLY A 221 9.13 7.93 9.47
C GLY A 221 9.90 7.43 10.70
N ALA A 222 10.71 8.30 11.30
CA ALA A 222 11.31 7.99 12.59
C ALA A 222 10.19 7.78 13.62
N GLY A 223 10.20 6.63 14.33
CA GLY A 223 9.07 6.20 15.13
C GLY A 223 7.84 5.93 14.23
N THR A 224 7.97 5.04 13.26
CA THR A 224 6.83 4.57 12.44
C THR A 224 5.69 4.12 13.34
N VAL A 225 4.48 4.56 13.03
CA VAL A 225 3.28 4.20 13.79
C VAL A 225 2.42 3.26 12.95
N VAL A 226 2.01 2.15 13.55
CA VAL A 226 1.00 1.25 12.98
C VAL A 226 -0.27 1.36 13.82
N SER A 227 -1.42 1.58 13.17
CA SER A 227 -2.71 1.67 13.86
C SER A 227 -3.84 1.05 13.04
N ASP A 228 -4.74 0.35 13.73
CA ASP A 228 -6.03 -0.15 13.21
C ASP A 228 -7.20 0.80 13.53
N GLY A 229 -6.89 1.96 14.13
CA GLY A 229 -7.87 2.94 14.58
C GLY A 229 -8.32 2.76 16.04
N LEU A 230 -8.10 1.60 16.65
CA LEU A 230 -8.41 1.32 18.05
C LEU A 230 -7.15 1.32 18.91
N LYS A 231 -6.08 0.77 18.36
CA LYS A 231 -4.76 0.69 18.98
C LYS A 231 -3.71 1.36 18.10
N ALA A 232 -2.63 1.82 18.71
CA ALA A 232 -1.48 2.34 18.00
C ALA A 232 -0.20 1.76 18.58
N TRP A 233 0.63 1.22 17.72
CA TRP A 233 1.97 0.74 18.05
C TRP A 233 3.01 1.66 17.44
N VAL A 234 4.03 2.03 18.22
CA VAL A 234 5.14 2.89 17.77
C VAL A 234 6.40 2.06 17.65
N CYS A 235 6.98 2.01 16.45
CA CYS A 235 8.23 1.31 16.19
C CYS A 235 9.41 2.03 16.84
N ASP A 236 10.12 1.35 17.72
CA ASP A 236 11.36 1.80 18.36
C ASP A 236 12.62 1.32 17.65
N ARG A 237 12.46 0.64 16.51
CA ARG A 237 13.53 0.11 15.66
C ARG A 237 13.72 0.97 14.42
N GLY A 238 14.88 0.87 13.85
CA GLY A 238 15.22 1.53 12.59
C GLY A 238 16.59 2.18 12.62
N SER A 239 17.01 2.67 11.47
CA SER A 239 18.28 3.35 11.28
C SER A 239 18.11 4.49 10.27
N PRO A 240 18.83 5.60 10.40
CA PRO A 240 18.88 6.65 9.37
C PRO A 240 19.26 6.15 7.97
N SER A 241 19.92 4.99 7.86
CA SER A 241 20.24 4.34 6.58
C SER A 241 18.98 3.92 5.78
N LEU A 242 17.82 3.80 6.43
CA LEU A 242 16.54 3.56 5.77
C LEU A 242 15.97 4.81 5.08
N ALA A 243 16.52 6.01 5.35
CA ALA A 243 16.12 7.26 4.70
C ALA A 243 16.71 7.37 3.28
N THR A 244 16.41 6.40 2.43
CA THR A 244 16.83 6.34 1.03
C THR A 244 15.65 6.07 0.11
N ALA A 245 15.74 6.53 -1.14
CA ALA A 245 14.71 6.30 -2.15
C ALA A 245 14.50 4.79 -2.38
N GLY A 246 13.24 4.39 -2.56
CA GLY A 246 12.87 2.99 -2.79
C GLY A 246 12.58 2.17 -1.52
N THR A 247 12.96 2.65 -0.32
CA THR A 247 12.69 1.93 0.94
C THR A 247 11.18 1.74 1.17
N GLY A 248 10.36 2.74 0.80
CA GLY A 248 8.89 2.63 0.86
C GLY A 248 8.36 1.53 -0.05
N ASP A 249 8.87 1.42 -1.26
CA ASP A 249 8.44 0.41 -2.23
C ASP A 249 8.79 -1.01 -1.74
N VAL A 250 9.98 -1.17 -1.17
CA VAL A 250 10.39 -2.43 -0.52
C VAL A 250 9.45 -2.77 0.64
N LEU A 251 9.10 -1.79 1.48
CA LEU A 251 8.13 -1.99 2.58
C LEU A 251 6.77 -2.43 2.05
N GLY A 252 6.23 -1.74 1.03
CA GLY A 252 4.97 -2.14 0.38
C GLY A 252 5.03 -3.57 -0.15
N GLY A 253 6.16 -3.94 -0.77
CA GLY A 253 6.43 -5.30 -1.23
C GLY A 253 6.46 -6.33 -0.10
N LEU A 254 7.15 -6.04 1.00
CA LEU A 254 7.19 -6.91 2.18
C LEU A 254 5.78 -7.13 2.76
N LEU A 255 5.01 -6.06 2.92
CA LEU A 255 3.65 -6.13 3.47
C LEU A 255 2.73 -6.97 2.58
N VAL A 256 2.68 -6.70 1.28
CA VAL A 256 1.80 -7.45 0.37
C VAL A 256 2.24 -8.91 0.24
N GLY A 257 3.54 -9.19 0.34
CA GLY A 257 4.07 -10.56 0.34
C GLY A 257 3.69 -11.34 1.60
N LEU A 258 3.61 -10.69 2.75
CA LEU A 258 3.10 -11.29 4.00
C LEU A 258 1.58 -11.49 3.93
N LEU A 259 0.82 -10.49 3.46
CA LEU A 259 -0.63 -10.62 3.28
C LEU A 259 -0.97 -11.81 2.37
N ALA A 260 -0.27 -11.98 1.26
CA ALA A 260 -0.51 -13.07 0.32
C ALA A 260 -0.28 -14.46 0.90
N GLN A 261 0.53 -14.59 1.95
CA GLN A 261 0.85 -15.86 2.59
C GLN A 261 -0.04 -16.21 3.77
N TYR A 262 -0.53 -15.19 4.50
CA TYR A 262 -1.10 -15.39 5.83
C TYR A 262 -2.52 -14.82 6.01
N CYS A 263 -3.03 -14.04 5.05
CA CYS A 263 -4.39 -13.47 5.09
C CYS A 263 -5.25 -14.13 4.00
N HIS A 264 -5.88 -15.23 4.35
CA HIS A 264 -6.79 -15.99 3.46
C HIS A 264 -8.20 -15.99 4.05
#